data_88b868e663864191ff5779ae3365689d
#
_entry.id   88b868e663864191ff5779ae3365689d
#
_cell.length_a   1.000
_cell.length_b   1.000
_cell.length_c   1.000
_cell.angle_alpha   90.00
_cell.angle_beta   90.00
_cell.angle_gamma   90.00
#
_symmetry.space_group_name_H-M   'P 1'
#
loop_
_entity.id
_entity.type
_entity.pdbx_description
1 polymer ?
#
loop_
_entity_poly.entity_id
_entity_poly.type
_entity_poly.pdbx_seq_one_letter_code
_entity_poly.pdbx_strand_id
1 'polypeptide(L)'
;MPPRGILKLALPTLCAYTIGITALHQELDCWSRWQLHTRFRGPYGKETLEFLCTIRDKVLDRAGLQPGEWVLDVGSGDGLLAFGALHRVFPGGLVILDDISQDLLDACTEVAHEAGVEEQLRCVRNDATDLSDVPDHSVDAVITRSVLLYVEDKAKAAAEFRRVLRPGGRVSLFEPISSAAINGHRFGIDPGPVAPLAARVEEAFRALQPAQTQAMLNFDERDLLRVFEEAGFTHLELELRASVKREHQSLAWFDALLNAPTNPRIPTMRQAISAALTPDEAATYLAYYRRAVAGGPIATRQAVAYLWGSVGE
;
A
#
# COMPACT_ATOMS: atom_id res chain seq x y z
N MET A 1 -6.29 -16.83 -28.59
CA MET A 1 -5.39 -17.26 -27.48
C MET A 1 -4.70 -16.02 -26.98
N PRO A 2 -4.62 -15.76 -25.67
CA PRO A 2 -3.84 -14.64 -25.16
C PRO A 2 -2.37 -14.77 -25.56
N PRO A 3 -1.66 -13.65 -25.80
CA PRO A 3 -0.24 -13.67 -26.04
C PRO A 3 0.51 -14.42 -24.93
N ARG A 4 1.60 -15.09 -25.29
CA ARG A 4 2.38 -15.88 -24.30
C ARG A 4 2.83 -15.07 -23.08
N GLY A 5 2.98 -13.73 -23.22
CA GLY A 5 3.33 -12.81 -22.14
C GLY A 5 2.21 -12.67 -21.09
N ILE A 6 0.95 -12.52 -21.51
CA ILE A 6 -0.19 -12.37 -20.58
C ILE A 6 -0.40 -13.64 -19.72
N LEU A 7 -0.20 -14.83 -20.30
CA LEU A 7 -0.21 -16.09 -19.56
C LEU A 7 0.89 -16.17 -18.48
N LYS A 8 2.06 -15.54 -18.73
CA LYS A 8 3.12 -15.45 -17.71
C LYS A 8 2.75 -14.50 -16.57
N LEU A 9 1.99 -13.42 -16.85
CA LEU A 9 1.52 -12.46 -15.84
C LEU A 9 0.40 -13.00 -14.94
N ALA A 10 -0.31 -14.05 -15.38
CA ALA A 10 -1.34 -14.74 -14.58
C ALA A 10 -0.77 -15.65 -13.47
N LEU A 11 0.53 -15.95 -13.50
CA LEU A 11 1.20 -16.73 -12.44
C LEU A 11 1.47 -15.82 -11.22
N PRO A 12 1.39 -16.35 -9.98
CA PRO A 12 1.64 -15.58 -8.75
C PRO A 12 3.06 -14.97 -8.65
N THR A 13 3.88 -15.12 -9.66
CA THR A 13 5.30 -14.81 -9.71
C THR A 13 5.66 -13.53 -10.47
N LEU A 14 4.70 -12.78 -11.00
CA LEU A 14 4.99 -11.56 -11.77
C LEU A 14 4.43 -10.30 -11.10
N CYS A 15 4.91 -10.00 -9.93
CA CYS A 15 5.25 -8.65 -9.51
C CYS A 15 6.64 -8.32 -10.06
N ALA A 16 6.96 -7.05 -10.31
CA ALA A 16 8.27 -6.55 -10.73
C ALA A 16 9.48 -7.12 -9.93
N TYR A 17 9.22 -7.85 -8.88
CA TYR A 17 10.14 -8.49 -7.94
C TYR A 17 10.78 -9.77 -8.40
N THR A 18 10.18 -10.49 -9.33
CA THR A 18 10.71 -11.77 -9.78
C THR A 18 11.68 -11.60 -10.97
N ILE A 19 11.59 -10.45 -11.61
CA ILE A 19 12.52 -10.03 -12.66
C ILE A 19 13.54 -9.14 -11.96
N GLY A 20 14.73 -9.66 -11.70
CA GLY A 20 15.78 -8.95 -10.97
C GLY A 20 16.07 -7.58 -11.59
N ILE A 21 15.45 -6.53 -11.06
CA ILE A 21 15.80 -5.14 -11.38
C ILE A 21 17.20 -4.89 -10.79
N THR A 22 18.22 -5.30 -11.53
CA THR A 22 19.64 -5.17 -11.15
C THR A 22 20.32 -3.94 -11.76
N ALA A 23 19.62 -3.12 -12.54
CA ALA A 23 20.26 -2.16 -13.43
C ALA A 23 19.89 -0.69 -13.26
N LEU A 24 19.27 -0.25 -12.16
CA LEU A 24 19.08 1.17 -11.96
C LEU A 24 20.29 1.78 -11.22
N HIS A 25 21.19 2.37 -12.00
CA HIS A 25 22.38 3.11 -11.51
C HIS A 25 22.10 4.59 -11.17
N GLN A 26 20.82 4.99 -11.10
CA GLN A 26 20.41 6.33 -10.68
C GLN A 26 20.06 6.35 -9.19
N GLU A 27 20.19 7.51 -8.54
CA GLU A 27 19.67 7.70 -7.18
C GLU A 27 18.14 7.60 -7.22
N LEU A 28 17.63 6.43 -6.86
CA LEU A 28 16.18 6.18 -6.77
C LEU A 28 15.51 7.17 -5.81
N ASP A 29 14.29 7.60 -6.13
CA ASP A 29 13.47 8.37 -5.21
C ASP A 29 13.14 7.58 -3.92
N CYS A 30 12.58 8.26 -2.91
CA CYS A 30 12.36 7.64 -1.61
C CYS A 30 11.31 6.50 -1.65
N TRP A 31 10.29 6.59 -2.53
CA TRP A 31 9.24 5.58 -2.66
C TRP A 31 9.77 4.33 -3.34
N SER A 32 10.49 4.48 -4.46
CA SER A 32 11.14 3.40 -5.18
C SER A 32 12.13 2.65 -4.29
N ARG A 33 12.98 3.38 -3.57
CA ARG A 33 13.95 2.81 -2.65
C ARG A 33 13.27 2.00 -1.55
N TRP A 34 12.21 2.55 -0.96
CA TRP A 34 11.46 1.86 0.08
C TRP A 34 10.77 0.61 -0.46
N GLN A 35 10.09 0.70 -1.60
CA GLN A 35 9.31 -0.39 -2.15
C GLN A 35 10.21 -1.49 -2.71
N LEU A 36 11.21 -1.13 -3.51
CA LEU A 36 12.10 -2.10 -4.18
C LEU A 36 13.13 -2.72 -3.23
N HIS A 37 13.60 -2.01 -2.22
CA HIS A 37 14.70 -2.48 -1.37
C HIS A 37 14.31 -2.85 0.06
N THR A 38 13.20 -2.36 0.59
CA THR A 38 12.85 -2.53 2.00
C THR A 38 11.71 -3.55 2.19
N ARG A 39 10.71 -3.50 1.33
CA ARG A 39 9.44 -4.22 1.53
C ARG A 39 9.55 -5.73 1.40
N PHE A 40 10.45 -6.24 0.55
CA PHE A 40 10.51 -7.66 0.17
C PHE A 40 11.82 -8.38 0.52
N ARG A 41 12.78 -7.69 1.13
CA ARG A 41 14.06 -8.30 1.54
C ARG A 41 14.05 -8.98 2.90
N GLY A 42 12.88 -9.12 3.53
CA GLY A 42 12.75 -9.81 4.82
C GLY A 42 12.54 -11.31 4.68
N PRO A 43 12.66 -12.07 5.78
CA PRO A 43 12.50 -13.53 5.81
C PRO A 43 11.08 -14.01 5.42
N TYR A 44 10.12 -13.11 5.30
CA TYR A 44 8.70 -13.41 4.98
C TYR A 44 8.30 -13.02 3.54
N GLY A 45 9.23 -12.83 2.63
CA GLY A 45 8.96 -12.32 1.28
C GLY A 45 7.90 -13.11 0.50
N LYS A 46 7.94 -14.45 0.57
CA LYS A 46 6.96 -15.30 -0.14
C LYS A 46 5.56 -15.20 0.47
N GLU A 47 5.44 -15.30 1.78
CA GLU A 47 4.16 -15.21 2.49
C GLU A 47 3.53 -13.82 2.33
N THR A 48 4.37 -12.78 2.34
CA THR A 48 3.94 -11.40 2.07
C THR A 48 3.39 -11.28 0.65
N LEU A 49 4.05 -11.86 -0.34
CA LEU A 49 3.59 -11.84 -1.73
C LEU A 49 2.26 -12.59 -1.90
N GLU A 50 2.12 -13.77 -1.31
CA GLU A 50 0.86 -14.53 -1.35
C GLU A 50 -0.30 -13.73 -0.71
N PHE A 51 -0.04 -13.06 0.40
CA PHE A 51 -1.01 -12.17 1.03
C PHE A 51 -1.38 -10.99 0.13
N LEU A 52 -0.40 -10.34 -0.51
CA LEU A 52 -0.63 -9.24 -1.44
C LEU A 52 -1.41 -9.69 -2.68
N CYS A 53 -1.17 -10.89 -3.19
CA CYS A 53 -1.94 -11.47 -4.29
C CYS A 53 -3.42 -11.68 -3.89
N THR A 54 -3.70 -12.10 -2.66
CA THR A 54 -5.09 -12.20 -2.16
C THR A 54 -5.80 -10.84 -2.11
N ILE A 55 -5.08 -9.78 -1.74
CA ILE A 55 -5.62 -8.41 -1.77
C ILE A 55 -5.88 -7.98 -3.20
N ARG A 56 -4.89 -8.15 -4.10
CA ARG A 56 -5.01 -7.85 -5.53
C ARG A 56 -6.26 -8.48 -6.12
N ASP A 57 -6.36 -9.79 -5.99
CA ASP A 57 -7.44 -10.55 -6.60
C ASP A 57 -8.80 -10.07 -6.10
N LYS A 58 -8.92 -9.77 -4.80
CA LYS A 58 -10.16 -9.25 -4.23
C LYS A 58 -10.52 -7.85 -4.74
N VAL A 59 -9.54 -6.93 -4.86
CA VAL A 59 -9.77 -5.61 -5.44
C VAL A 59 -10.23 -5.73 -6.89
N LEU A 60 -9.56 -6.57 -7.69
CA LEU A 60 -9.90 -6.77 -9.09
C LEU A 60 -11.24 -7.50 -9.29
N ASP A 61 -11.60 -8.44 -8.40
CA ASP A 61 -12.90 -9.12 -8.44
C ASP A 61 -14.04 -8.14 -8.15
N ARG A 62 -13.86 -7.23 -7.19
CA ARG A 62 -14.82 -6.19 -6.85
C ARG A 62 -14.95 -5.11 -7.92
N ALA A 63 -13.87 -4.83 -8.67
CA ALA A 63 -13.91 -3.94 -9.82
C ALA A 63 -14.73 -4.53 -10.98
N GLY A 64 -14.93 -5.85 -11.04
CA GLY A 64 -15.75 -6.52 -12.05
C GLY A 64 -15.26 -6.30 -13.48
N LEU A 65 -13.94 -6.22 -13.68
CA LEU A 65 -13.28 -5.86 -14.94
C LEU A 65 -13.69 -6.79 -16.09
N GLN A 66 -13.93 -6.20 -17.27
CA GLN A 66 -14.36 -6.92 -18.48
C GLN A 66 -13.32 -6.75 -19.60
N PRO A 67 -13.26 -7.72 -20.54
CA PRO A 67 -12.42 -7.58 -21.74
C PRO A 67 -12.76 -6.30 -22.51
N GLY A 68 -11.74 -5.58 -22.95
CA GLY A 68 -11.84 -4.33 -23.71
C GLY A 68 -11.92 -3.07 -22.85
N GLU A 69 -12.02 -3.18 -21.53
CA GLU A 69 -12.10 -2.01 -20.64
C GLU A 69 -10.76 -1.32 -20.43
N TRP A 70 -10.85 -0.03 -20.15
CA TRP A 70 -9.72 0.81 -19.73
C TRP A 70 -9.74 0.97 -18.21
N VAL A 71 -8.62 0.66 -17.58
CA VAL A 71 -8.49 0.65 -16.12
C VAL A 71 -7.36 1.58 -15.71
N LEU A 72 -7.61 2.43 -14.70
CA LEU A 72 -6.60 3.26 -14.07
C LEU A 72 -6.22 2.67 -12.71
N ASP A 73 -4.95 2.34 -12.52
CA ASP A 73 -4.36 1.93 -11.24
C ASP A 73 -3.66 3.15 -10.63
N VAL A 74 -4.30 3.78 -9.63
CA VAL A 74 -3.77 4.97 -8.96
C VAL A 74 -2.84 4.57 -7.83
N GLY A 75 -1.60 5.13 -7.85
CA GLY A 75 -0.52 4.72 -6.96
C GLY A 75 -0.10 3.29 -7.24
N SER A 76 0.15 3.00 -8.50
CA SER A 76 0.40 1.63 -9.01
C SER A 76 1.60 0.94 -8.38
N GLY A 77 2.58 1.74 -7.90
CA GLY A 77 3.79 1.23 -7.27
C GLY A 77 4.55 0.26 -8.17
N ASP A 78 4.68 -0.97 -7.70
CA ASP A 78 5.33 -2.08 -8.42
C ASP A 78 4.44 -2.78 -9.47
N GLY A 79 3.26 -2.21 -9.76
CA GLY A 79 2.33 -2.74 -10.74
C GLY A 79 1.50 -3.94 -10.28
N LEU A 80 1.42 -4.21 -8.98
CA LEU A 80 0.72 -5.38 -8.44
C LEU A 80 -0.73 -5.50 -8.95
N LEU A 81 -1.51 -4.41 -8.89
CA LEU A 81 -2.89 -4.40 -9.39
C LEU A 81 -2.90 -4.32 -10.91
N ALA A 82 -2.10 -3.45 -11.50
CA ALA A 82 -2.06 -3.20 -12.95
C ALA A 82 -1.79 -4.48 -13.75
N PHE A 83 -0.72 -5.22 -13.42
CA PHE A 83 -0.40 -6.48 -14.10
C PHE A 83 -1.45 -7.56 -13.88
N GLY A 84 -2.12 -7.57 -12.72
CA GLY A 84 -3.26 -8.44 -12.47
C GLY A 84 -4.50 -8.07 -13.29
N ALA A 85 -4.73 -6.76 -13.52
CA ALA A 85 -5.84 -6.24 -14.30
C ALA A 85 -5.71 -6.56 -15.80
N LEU A 86 -4.49 -6.54 -16.35
CA LEU A 86 -4.22 -6.86 -17.76
C LEU A 86 -4.88 -8.17 -18.21
N HIS A 87 -4.77 -9.22 -17.39
CA HIS A 87 -5.36 -10.51 -17.72
C HIS A 87 -6.89 -10.46 -17.83
N ARG A 88 -7.53 -9.57 -17.08
CA ARG A 88 -9.00 -9.45 -17.01
C ARG A 88 -9.56 -8.59 -18.12
N VAL A 89 -8.81 -7.57 -18.56
CA VAL A 89 -9.26 -6.66 -19.63
C VAL A 89 -8.87 -7.11 -21.03
N PHE A 90 -8.04 -8.14 -21.15
CA PHE A 90 -7.68 -8.73 -22.44
C PHE A 90 -8.85 -9.54 -23.04
N PRO A 91 -9.10 -9.47 -24.37
CA PRO A 91 -8.40 -8.65 -25.37
C PRO A 91 -8.97 -7.22 -25.47
N GLY A 92 -8.15 -6.31 -25.98
CA GLY A 92 -8.57 -4.95 -26.39
C GLY A 92 -8.62 -3.92 -25.29
N GLY A 93 -8.40 -4.31 -24.03
CA GLY A 93 -8.33 -3.38 -22.91
C GLY A 93 -6.97 -2.71 -22.75
N LEU A 94 -6.94 -1.64 -21.95
CA LEU A 94 -5.76 -0.86 -21.60
C LEU A 94 -5.69 -0.69 -20.07
N VAL A 95 -4.50 -0.82 -19.50
CA VAL A 95 -4.25 -0.47 -18.09
C VAL A 95 -3.32 0.73 -18.02
N ILE A 96 -3.78 1.79 -17.35
CA ILE A 96 -3.02 3.00 -17.09
C ILE A 96 -2.45 2.89 -15.68
N LEU A 97 -1.12 2.93 -15.57
CA LEU A 97 -0.40 2.98 -14.30
C LEU A 97 -0.14 4.43 -13.95
N ASP A 98 -0.64 4.86 -12.82
CA ASP A 98 -0.40 6.19 -12.28
C ASP A 98 0.37 6.11 -10.97
N ASP A 99 1.47 6.86 -10.85
CA ASP A 99 2.24 6.96 -9.59
C ASP A 99 3.00 8.30 -9.54
N ILE A 100 3.29 8.77 -8.34
CA ILE A 100 4.14 9.96 -8.14
C ILE A 100 5.61 9.68 -8.39
N SER A 101 6.01 8.40 -8.35
CA SER A 101 7.37 7.92 -8.53
C SER A 101 7.65 7.53 -9.97
N GLN A 102 8.45 8.34 -10.67
CA GLN A 102 8.88 8.01 -12.02
C GLN A 102 9.68 6.71 -12.06
N ASP A 103 10.54 6.48 -11.07
CA ASP A 103 11.38 5.28 -11.03
C ASP A 103 10.54 3.98 -10.94
N LEU A 104 9.39 4.01 -10.23
CA LEU A 104 8.47 2.87 -10.18
C LEU A 104 7.76 2.66 -11.52
N LEU A 105 7.35 3.74 -12.18
CA LEU A 105 6.75 3.67 -13.51
C LEU A 105 7.74 3.14 -14.55
N ASP A 106 8.99 3.58 -14.50
CA ASP A 106 10.06 3.09 -15.38
C ASP A 106 10.30 1.60 -15.15
N ALA A 107 10.35 1.14 -13.90
CA ALA A 107 10.47 -0.27 -13.55
C ALA A 107 9.28 -1.11 -14.09
N CYS A 108 8.06 -0.58 -13.99
CA CYS A 108 6.87 -1.24 -14.56
C CYS A 108 6.95 -1.30 -16.10
N THR A 109 7.49 -0.26 -16.75
CA THR A 109 7.68 -0.23 -18.20
C THR A 109 8.67 -1.30 -18.65
N GLU A 110 9.79 -1.47 -17.93
CA GLU A 110 10.76 -2.56 -18.20
C GLU A 110 10.11 -3.94 -18.08
N VAL A 111 9.35 -4.17 -17.01
CA VAL A 111 8.60 -5.43 -16.81
C VAL A 111 7.60 -5.67 -17.94
N ALA A 112 6.88 -4.64 -18.38
CA ALA A 112 5.93 -4.74 -19.49
C ALA A 112 6.63 -5.12 -20.81
N HIS A 113 7.77 -4.51 -21.08
CA HIS A 113 8.58 -4.80 -22.25
C HIS A 113 9.10 -6.25 -22.24
N GLU A 114 9.68 -6.71 -21.13
CA GLU A 114 10.15 -8.10 -20.97
C GLU A 114 9.01 -9.12 -21.10
N ALA A 115 7.80 -8.75 -20.70
CA ALA A 115 6.62 -9.58 -20.83
C ALA A 115 5.96 -9.49 -22.22
N GLY A 116 6.33 -8.51 -23.07
CA GLY A 116 5.73 -8.27 -24.37
C GLY A 116 4.28 -7.81 -24.27
N VAL A 117 3.98 -6.93 -23.31
CA VAL A 117 2.64 -6.38 -23.04
C VAL A 117 2.63 -4.85 -22.99
N GLU A 118 3.67 -4.20 -23.48
CA GLU A 118 3.84 -2.75 -23.47
C GLU A 118 2.72 -1.99 -24.21
N GLU A 119 2.13 -2.60 -25.24
CA GLU A 119 1.03 -1.99 -26.00
C GLU A 119 -0.29 -1.94 -25.20
N GLN A 120 -0.41 -2.74 -24.13
CA GLN A 120 -1.59 -2.79 -23.26
C GLN A 120 -1.41 -1.96 -21.99
N LEU A 121 -0.27 -1.28 -21.84
CA LEU A 121 0.07 -0.46 -20.68
C LEU A 121 0.40 0.96 -21.07
N ARG A 122 -0.02 1.91 -20.22
CA ARG A 122 0.38 3.31 -20.33
C ARG A 122 0.77 3.81 -18.94
N CYS A 123 1.96 4.39 -18.81
CA CYS A 123 2.41 5.04 -17.58
C CYS A 123 2.14 6.54 -17.65
N VAL A 124 1.60 7.11 -16.56
CA VAL A 124 1.40 8.55 -16.36
C VAL A 124 1.88 8.92 -14.97
N ARG A 125 2.39 10.13 -14.80
CA ARG A 125 2.92 10.56 -13.52
C ARG A 125 2.09 11.68 -12.91
N ASN A 126 1.23 11.33 -11.94
CA ASN A 126 0.38 12.28 -11.25
C ASN A 126 0.40 12.06 -9.73
N ASP A 127 -0.15 13.02 -9.00
CA ASP A 127 -0.62 12.84 -7.62
C ASP A 127 -2.08 12.39 -7.65
N ALA A 128 -2.50 11.52 -6.73
CA ALA A 128 -3.88 11.02 -6.67
C ALA A 128 -4.94 12.15 -6.53
N THR A 129 -4.52 13.34 -6.09
CA THR A 129 -5.38 14.54 -5.98
C THR A 129 -5.37 15.41 -7.24
N ASP A 130 -4.60 15.04 -8.26
CA ASP A 130 -4.50 15.77 -9.53
C ASP A 130 -4.12 14.81 -10.65
N LEU A 131 -5.10 14.15 -11.24
CA LEU A 131 -4.94 13.19 -12.34
C LEU A 131 -5.02 13.88 -13.70
N SER A 132 -4.38 15.05 -13.85
CA SER A 132 -4.52 15.92 -15.03
C SER A 132 -4.10 15.26 -16.35
N ASP A 133 -3.20 14.27 -16.33
CA ASP A 133 -2.79 13.50 -17.51
C ASP A 133 -3.81 12.42 -17.93
N VAL A 134 -4.85 12.21 -17.12
CA VAL A 134 -5.96 11.30 -17.44
C VAL A 134 -7.20 12.11 -17.80
N PRO A 135 -7.71 12.01 -19.05
CA PRO A 135 -8.86 12.81 -19.48
C PRO A 135 -10.15 12.47 -18.71
N ASP A 136 -11.09 13.43 -18.66
CA ASP A 136 -12.42 13.22 -18.12
C ASP A 136 -13.12 12.05 -18.83
N HIS A 137 -13.84 11.24 -18.09
CA HIS A 137 -14.69 10.16 -18.62
C HIS A 137 -13.94 9.22 -19.60
N SER A 138 -12.68 8.90 -19.30
CA SER A 138 -11.82 8.13 -20.19
C SER A 138 -11.62 6.66 -19.77
N VAL A 139 -11.89 6.31 -18.51
CA VAL A 139 -11.67 4.97 -17.99
C VAL A 139 -12.96 4.32 -17.48
N ASP A 140 -13.02 3.00 -17.55
CA ASP A 140 -14.18 2.19 -17.12
C ASP A 140 -14.08 1.81 -15.64
N ALA A 141 -12.86 1.72 -15.12
CA ALA A 141 -12.62 1.43 -13.71
C ALA A 141 -11.39 2.15 -13.16
N VAL A 142 -11.49 2.57 -11.90
CA VAL A 142 -10.35 3.04 -11.08
C VAL A 142 -10.10 1.99 -9.99
N ILE A 143 -8.87 1.53 -9.89
CA ILE A 143 -8.41 0.63 -8.84
C ILE A 143 -7.27 1.28 -8.06
N THR A 144 -7.17 0.98 -6.77
CA THR A 144 -6.04 1.47 -5.95
C THR A 144 -5.83 0.61 -4.71
N ARG A 145 -4.61 0.59 -4.20
CA ARG A 145 -4.24 -0.18 -3.01
C ARG A 145 -3.25 0.58 -2.13
N SER A 146 -3.66 0.91 -0.91
CA SER A 146 -2.79 1.54 0.09
C SER A 146 -2.22 2.89 -0.40
N VAL A 147 -3.06 3.74 -0.94
CA VAL A 147 -2.73 5.08 -1.46
C VAL A 147 -3.39 6.17 -0.63
N LEU A 148 -4.71 6.07 -0.40
CA LEU A 148 -5.47 7.11 0.28
C LEU A 148 -4.98 7.34 1.72
N LEU A 149 -4.38 6.33 2.36
CA LEU A 149 -3.77 6.52 3.68
C LEU A 149 -2.63 7.55 3.66
N TYR A 150 -2.00 7.83 2.50
CA TYR A 150 -0.93 8.83 2.36
C TYR A 150 -1.43 10.17 1.84
N VAL A 151 -2.66 10.22 1.31
CA VAL A 151 -3.27 11.41 0.74
C VAL A 151 -3.90 12.25 1.84
N GLU A 152 -3.54 13.52 1.95
CA GLU A 152 -4.11 14.43 2.95
C GLU A 152 -5.56 14.79 2.59
N ASP A 153 -5.79 15.24 1.35
CA ASP A 153 -7.11 15.59 0.81
C ASP A 153 -7.73 14.39 0.06
N LYS A 154 -8.32 13.48 0.82
CA LYS A 154 -8.99 12.29 0.27
C LYS A 154 -10.24 12.64 -0.53
N ALA A 155 -10.90 13.76 -0.20
CA ALA A 155 -12.07 14.23 -0.94
C ALA A 155 -11.69 14.68 -2.36
N LYS A 156 -10.57 15.39 -2.49
CA LYS A 156 -10.05 15.78 -3.80
C LYS A 156 -9.64 14.56 -4.64
N ALA A 157 -8.98 13.55 -4.02
CA ALA A 157 -8.66 12.32 -4.72
C ALA A 157 -9.93 11.57 -5.20
N ALA A 158 -10.95 11.45 -4.35
CA ALA A 158 -12.21 10.82 -4.74
C ALA A 158 -12.92 11.59 -5.87
N ALA A 159 -12.85 12.93 -5.86
CA ALA A 159 -13.38 13.76 -6.95
C ALA A 159 -12.63 13.52 -8.26
N GLU A 160 -11.30 13.39 -8.23
CA GLU A 160 -10.50 13.05 -9.41
C GLU A 160 -10.83 11.63 -9.93
N PHE A 161 -10.98 10.63 -9.04
CA PHE A 161 -11.43 9.30 -9.44
C PHE A 161 -12.79 9.36 -10.14
N ARG A 162 -13.72 10.18 -9.59
CA ARG A 162 -15.04 10.40 -10.21
C ARG A 162 -14.94 11.07 -11.58
N ARG A 163 -14.07 12.08 -11.73
CA ARG A 163 -13.88 12.85 -12.97
C ARG A 163 -13.41 11.97 -14.13
N VAL A 164 -12.43 11.11 -13.88
CA VAL A 164 -11.83 10.26 -14.93
C VAL A 164 -12.72 9.10 -15.34
N LEU A 165 -13.66 8.69 -14.48
CA LEU A 165 -14.58 7.58 -14.75
C LEU A 165 -15.67 7.98 -15.74
N ARG A 166 -15.90 7.09 -16.71
CA ARG A 166 -17.06 7.15 -17.62
C ARG A 166 -18.37 7.03 -16.83
N PRO A 167 -19.50 7.50 -17.36
CA PRO A 167 -20.81 7.12 -16.82
C PRO A 167 -20.93 5.60 -16.67
N GLY A 168 -21.45 5.12 -15.55
CA GLY A 168 -21.47 3.70 -15.20
C GLY A 168 -20.13 3.08 -14.79
N GLY A 169 -19.05 3.89 -14.75
CA GLY A 169 -17.72 3.43 -14.34
C GLY A 169 -17.65 3.04 -12.87
N ARG A 170 -16.63 2.30 -12.48
CA ARG A 170 -16.52 1.68 -11.15
C ARG A 170 -15.22 2.05 -10.45
N VAL A 171 -15.28 2.08 -9.11
CA VAL A 171 -14.11 2.17 -8.25
C VAL A 171 -13.98 0.90 -7.41
N SER A 172 -12.77 0.43 -7.18
CA SER A 172 -12.49 -0.61 -6.19
C SER A 172 -11.14 -0.38 -5.53
N LEU A 173 -11.13 -0.38 -4.20
CA LEU A 173 -9.92 -0.07 -3.46
C LEU A 173 -9.74 -0.93 -2.21
N PHE A 174 -8.48 -0.92 -1.74
CA PHE A 174 -8.08 -1.50 -0.45
C PHE A 174 -7.26 -0.47 0.33
N GLU A 175 -7.65 -0.22 1.59
CA GLU A 175 -6.91 0.66 2.48
C GLU A 175 -6.68 0.04 3.87
N PRO A 176 -5.44 0.10 4.39
CA PRO A 176 -5.20 -0.13 5.82
C PRO A 176 -5.86 0.97 6.67
N ILE A 177 -6.59 0.56 7.71
CA ILE A 177 -7.18 1.49 8.68
C ILE A 177 -6.23 1.60 9.87
N SER A 178 -5.24 2.49 9.74
CA SER A 178 -4.17 2.63 10.72
C SER A 178 -4.65 3.15 12.08
N SER A 179 -5.72 3.95 12.11
CA SER A 179 -6.36 4.44 13.34
C SER A 179 -6.81 3.29 14.26
N ALA A 180 -7.27 2.18 13.71
CA ALA A 180 -7.68 1.00 14.48
C ALA A 180 -6.50 0.22 15.09
N ALA A 181 -5.31 0.31 14.51
CA ALA A 181 -4.11 -0.38 14.99
C ALA A 181 -3.50 0.30 16.23
N ILE A 182 -3.79 1.59 16.46
CA ILE A 182 -3.16 2.40 17.51
C ILE A 182 -3.73 2.10 18.92
N ASN A 183 -4.90 1.49 19.01
CA ASN A 183 -5.54 1.15 20.28
C ASN A 183 -4.84 -0.01 21.01
N GLY A 184 -3.51 0.08 21.15
CA GLY A 184 -2.70 -0.92 21.80
C GLY A 184 -1.29 -0.42 22.08
N HIS A 185 -0.56 -1.18 22.88
CA HIS A 185 0.84 -0.91 23.14
C HIS A 185 1.68 -1.11 21.87
N ARG A 186 2.76 -0.31 21.76
CA ARG A 186 3.75 -0.48 20.70
C ARG A 186 4.25 -1.92 20.68
N PHE A 187 4.42 -2.50 19.50
CA PHE A 187 4.77 -3.90 19.30
C PHE A 187 3.77 -4.92 19.88
N GLY A 188 2.59 -4.50 20.32
CA GLY A 188 1.62 -5.37 21.00
C GLY A 188 2.04 -5.83 22.40
N ILE A 189 3.00 -5.14 23.04
CA ILE A 189 3.61 -5.48 24.32
C ILE A 189 3.38 -4.34 25.30
N ASP A 190 2.85 -4.65 26.49
CA ASP A 190 2.78 -3.70 27.59
C ASP A 190 4.19 -3.24 27.98
N PRO A 191 4.50 -1.94 28.01
CA PRO A 191 5.81 -1.43 28.36
C PRO A 191 6.23 -1.71 29.81
N GLY A 192 5.30 -2.00 30.72
CA GLY A 192 5.60 -2.36 32.10
C GLY A 192 6.63 -1.45 32.76
N PRO A 193 7.75 -2.01 33.28
CA PRO A 193 8.77 -1.22 33.99
C PRO A 193 9.54 -0.23 33.11
N VAL A 194 9.48 -0.35 31.77
CA VAL A 194 10.11 0.58 30.84
C VAL A 194 9.14 1.62 30.28
N ALA A 195 7.93 1.76 30.87
CA ALA A 195 6.92 2.71 30.43
C ALA A 195 7.43 4.17 30.32
N PRO A 196 8.27 4.71 31.25
CA PRO A 196 8.82 6.05 31.11
C PRO A 196 9.73 6.20 29.88
N LEU A 197 10.51 5.18 29.55
CA LEU A 197 11.36 5.16 28.37
C LEU A 197 10.51 5.04 27.09
N ALA A 198 9.48 4.21 27.13
CA ALA A 198 8.53 4.03 26.04
C ALA A 198 7.82 5.36 25.69
N ALA A 199 7.39 6.13 26.70
CA ALA A 199 6.77 7.43 26.49
C ALA A 199 7.70 8.41 25.77
N ARG A 200 8.99 8.47 26.17
CA ARG A 200 10.01 9.32 25.51
C ARG A 200 10.25 8.89 24.06
N VAL A 201 10.31 7.59 23.79
CA VAL A 201 10.46 7.05 22.44
C VAL A 201 9.25 7.40 21.57
N GLU A 202 8.02 7.30 22.09
CA GLU A 202 6.80 7.68 21.38
C GLU A 202 6.77 9.18 21.05
N GLU A 203 7.19 10.01 21.97
CA GLU A 203 7.30 11.46 21.76
C GLU A 203 8.32 11.78 20.66
N ALA A 204 9.50 11.19 20.74
CA ALA A 204 10.54 11.35 19.71
C ALA A 204 10.07 10.82 18.36
N PHE A 205 9.39 9.67 18.32
CA PHE A 205 8.84 9.11 17.10
C PHE A 205 7.83 10.07 16.44
N ARG A 206 6.95 10.69 17.22
CA ARG A 206 6.01 11.72 16.73
C ARG A 206 6.73 12.98 16.27
N ALA A 207 7.72 13.45 17.02
CA ALA A 207 8.47 14.66 16.69
C ALA A 207 9.31 14.52 15.41
N LEU A 208 9.77 13.31 15.09
CA LEU A 208 10.53 13.01 13.89
C LEU A 208 9.64 12.83 12.64
N GLN A 209 8.30 12.72 12.82
CA GLN A 209 7.39 12.55 11.70
C GLN A 209 7.10 13.91 11.03
N PRO A 210 7.09 13.96 9.68
CA PRO A 210 6.57 15.13 8.97
C PRO A 210 5.08 15.34 9.29
N ALA A 211 4.62 16.61 9.25
CA ALA A 211 3.22 16.95 9.51
C ALA A 211 2.22 16.16 8.62
N GLN A 212 2.62 15.88 7.38
CA GLN A 212 1.80 15.13 6.41
C GLN A 212 1.55 13.67 6.79
N THR A 213 2.27 13.10 7.76
CA THR A 213 2.05 11.70 8.21
C THR A 213 0.78 11.53 9.01
N GLN A 214 0.14 12.61 9.44
CA GLN A 214 -1.17 12.56 10.10
C GLN A 214 -2.26 12.01 9.18
N ALA A 215 -2.10 12.13 7.85
CA ALA A 215 -3.04 11.56 6.88
C ALA A 215 -3.29 10.06 7.07
N MET A 216 -2.30 9.31 7.56
CA MET A 216 -2.44 7.87 7.83
C MET A 216 -3.33 7.54 9.04
N LEU A 217 -3.55 8.49 9.94
CA LEU A 217 -4.19 8.30 11.25
C LEU A 217 -5.50 9.06 11.39
N ASN A 218 -5.79 9.97 10.47
CA ASN A 218 -6.90 10.91 10.55
C ASN A 218 -8.17 10.44 9.82
N PHE A 219 -8.25 9.15 9.46
CA PHE A 219 -9.43 8.58 8.82
C PHE A 219 -9.73 7.17 9.32
N ASP A 220 -10.97 6.77 9.17
CA ASP A 220 -11.47 5.41 9.39
C ASP A 220 -12.32 4.93 8.18
N GLU A 221 -12.94 3.78 8.30
CA GLU A 221 -13.79 3.19 7.27
C GLU A 221 -15.03 4.03 6.94
N ARG A 222 -15.54 4.81 7.91
CA ARG A 222 -16.71 5.68 7.72
C ARG A 222 -16.34 6.91 6.93
N ASP A 223 -15.14 7.44 7.16
CA ASP A 223 -14.59 8.54 6.37
C ASP A 223 -14.41 8.14 4.91
N LEU A 224 -13.97 6.91 4.64
CA LEU A 224 -13.90 6.40 3.27
C LEU A 224 -15.27 6.40 2.59
N LEU A 225 -16.30 5.83 3.24
CA LEU A 225 -17.67 5.83 2.69
C LEU A 225 -18.16 7.24 2.42
N ARG A 226 -18.05 8.15 3.42
CA ARG A 226 -18.51 9.53 3.31
C ARG A 226 -17.82 10.27 2.16
N VAL A 227 -16.51 10.16 2.04
CA VAL A 227 -15.73 10.87 1.01
C VAL A 227 -16.13 10.42 -0.40
N PHE A 228 -16.36 9.13 -0.61
CA PHE A 228 -16.80 8.63 -1.93
C PHE A 228 -18.27 8.93 -2.21
N GLU A 229 -19.14 8.90 -1.20
CA GLU A 229 -20.54 9.32 -1.33
C GLU A 229 -20.63 10.82 -1.71
N GLU A 230 -19.91 11.69 -1.00
CA GLU A 230 -19.84 13.13 -1.28
C GLU A 230 -19.25 13.44 -2.66
N ALA A 231 -18.34 12.60 -3.17
CA ALA A 231 -17.81 12.70 -4.53
C ALA A 231 -18.81 12.24 -5.62
N GLY A 232 -19.98 11.72 -5.24
CA GLY A 232 -21.04 11.31 -6.17
C GLY A 232 -20.96 9.87 -6.65
N PHE A 233 -20.27 9.00 -5.91
CA PHE A 233 -20.36 7.56 -6.13
C PHE A 233 -21.66 7.02 -5.56
N THR A 234 -22.21 6.00 -6.22
CA THR A 234 -23.43 5.29 -5.85
C THR A 234 -23.16 3.80 -5.67
N HIS A 235 -24.10 3.06 -5.10
CA HIS A 235 -23.95 1.63 -4.85
C HIS A 235 -22.63 1.29 -4.12
N LEU A 236 -22.25 2.18 -3.18
CA LEU A 236 -21.05 2.00 -2.38
C LEU A 236 -21.24 0.83 -1.39
N GLU A 237 -20.30 -0.07 -1.41
CA GLU A 237 -20.19 -1.15 -0.44
C GLU A 237 -18.81 -1.10 0.23
N LEU A 238 -18.76 -1.39 1.54
CA LEU A 238 -17.53 -1.45 2.31
C LEU A 238 -17.47 -2.72 3.14
N GLU A 239 -16.37 -3.43 3.01
CA GLU A 239 -16.05 -4.57 3.88
C GLU A 239 -14.87 -4.21 4.79
N LEU A 240 -15.15 -4.06 6.09
CA LEU A 240 -14.12 -3.89 7.12
C LEU A 240 -13.70 -5.26 7.66
N ARG A 241 -12.39 -5.51 7.66
CA ARG A 241 -11.79 -6.68 8.32
C ARG A 241 -10.89 -6.20 9.46
N ALA A 242 -11.32 -6.42 10.67
CA ALA A 242 -10.51 -6.17 11.85
C ALA A 242 -10.13 -7.49 12.52
N SER A 243 -8.88 -7.62 12.92
CA SER A 243 -8.40 -8.82 13.61
C SER A 243 -7.45 -8.49 14.76
N VAL A 244 -7.52 -9.31 15.79
CA VAL A 244 -6.53 -9.36 16.87
C VAL A 244 -5.99 -10.78 16.92
N LYS A 245 -4.71 -10.93 16.59
CA LYS A 245 -4.03 -12.22 16.63
C LYS A 245 -3.05 -12.24 17.80
N ARG A 246 -2.89 -13.39 18.43
CA ARG A 246 -1.86 -13.63 19.44
C ARG A 246 -0.96 -14.77 18.95
N GLU A 247 0.24 -14.41 18.54
CA GLU A 247 1.17 -15.34 17.90
C GLU A 247 2.57 -15.18 18.48
N HIS A 248 3.32 -16.28 18.51
CA HIS A 248 4.74 -16.21 18.84
C HIS A 248 5.50 -15.57 17.69
N GLN A 249 6.28 -14.54 18.02
CA GLN A 249 7.12 -13.83 17.06
C GLN A 249 8.60 -14.17 17.29
N SER A 250 9.38 -14.12 16.23
CA SER A 250 10.83 -14.32 16.34
C SER A 250 11.56 -13.02 16.72
N LEU A 251 12.76 -13.11 17.28
CA LEU A 251 13.61 -11.94 17.48
C LEU A 251 13.98 -11.28 16.15
N ALA A 252 14.11 -12.07 15.07
CA ALA A 252 14.34 -11.52 13.73
C ALA A 252 13.16 -10.65 13.24
N TRP A 253 11.92 -11.07 13.53
CA TRP A 253 10.74 -10.24 13.27
C TRP A 253 10.82 -8.92 14.05
N PHE A 254 11.17 -8.96 15.33
CA PHE A 254 11.30 -7.75 16.15
C PHE A 254 12.39 -6.81 15.62
N ASP A 255 13.55 -7.34 15.26
CA ASP A 255 14.64 -6.55 14.68
C ASP A 255 14.25 -5.94 13.32
N ALA A 256 13.52 -6.68 12.49
CA ALA A 256 12.98 -6.15 11.24
C ALA A 256 12.02 -4.98 11.51
N LEU A 257 11.11 -5.12 12.48
CA LEU A 257 10.14 -4.08 12.85
C LEU A 257 10.81 -2.80 13.39
N LEU A 258 11.94 -2.92 14.08
CA LEU A 258 12.72 -1.76 14.54
C LEU A 258 13.38 -0.98 13.40
N ASN A 259 13.73 -1.65 12.30
CA ASN A 259 14.53 -1.09 11.21
C ASN A 259 13.71 -0.80 9.94
N ALA A 260 12.50 -1.35 9.80
CA ALA A 260 11.63 -1.12 8.66
C ALA A 260 10.67 0.03 8.94
N PRO A 261 10.76 1.15 8.21
CA PRO A 261 9.75 2.20 8.28
C PRO A 261 8.47 1.72 7.59
N THR A 262 7.31 2.14 8.08
CA THR A 262 6.00 1.81 7.48
C THR A 262 5.80 2.49 6.13
N ASN A 263 6.50 3.59 5.87
CA ASN A 263 6.64 4.24 4.57
C ASN A 263 7.95 5.05 4.55
N PRO A 264 8.41 5.55 3.39
CA PRO A 264 9.70 6.22 3.27
C PRO A 264 9.81 7.57 3.98
N ARG A 265 8.69 8.15 4.40
CA ARG A 265 8.64 9.46 5.08
C ARG A 265 8.58 9.34 6.61
N ILE A 266 8.41 8.13 7.14
CA ILE A 266 8.32 7.88 8.58
C ILE A 266 9.68 7.38 9.11
N PRO A 267 10.14 7.85 10.27
CA PRO A 267 11.36 7.35 10.88
C PRO A 267 11.22 5.88 11.26
N THR A 268 12.32 5.17 11.31
CA THR A 268 12.37 3.84 11.93
C THR A 268 12.23 3.97 13.45
N MET A 269 11.74 2.93 14.10
CA MET A 269 11.73 2.88 15.56
C MET A 269 13.14 2.97 16.14
N ARG A 270 14.15 2.46 15.44
CA ARG A 270 15.55 2.58 15.86
C ARG A 270 16.03 4.04 15.88
N GLN A 271 15.64 4.84 14.90
CA GLN A 271 15.93 6.29 14.90
C GLN A 271 15.27 7.01 16.08
N ALA A 272 13.98 6.69 16.35
CA ALA A 272 13.27 7.27 17.50
C ALA A 272 13.92 6.87 18.84
N ILE A 273 14.31 5.60 19.00
CA ILE A 273 15.02 5.12 20.19
C ILE A 273 16.35 5.88 20.36
N SER A 274 17.14 6.01 19.29
CA SER A 274 18.43 6.71 19.35
C SER A 274 18.29 8.20 19.63
N ALA A 275 17.19 8.83 19.22
CA ALA A 275 16.91 10.24 19.49
C ALA A 275 16.42 10.50 20.92
N ALA A 276 15.73 9.52 21.52
CA ALA A 276 15.05 9.67 22.82
C ALA A 276 15.89 9.20 24.01
N LEU A 277 16.76 8.22 23.82
CA LEU A 277 17.39 7.46 24.90
C LEU A 277 18.92 7.51 24.83
N THR A 278 19.55 7.51 25.99
CA THR A 278 20.99 7.24 26.09
C THR A 278 21.29 5.78 25.71
N PRO A 279 22.55 5.41 25.41
CA PRO A 279 22.91 4.04 25.08
C PRO A 279 22.48 3.00 26.13
N ASP A 280 22.64 3.30 27.43
CA ASP A 280 22.27 2.40 28.51
C ASP A 280 20.74 2.28 28.67
N GLU A 281 20.00 3.38 28.53
CA GLU A 281 18.54 3.37 28.51
C GLU A 281 18.00 2.59 27.31
N ALA A 282 18.59 2.77 26.12
CA ALA A 282 18.24 2.05 24.91
C ALA A 282 18.50 0.53 25.06
N ALA A 283 19.63 0.16 25.67
CA ALA A 283 19.92 -1.24 25.97
C ALA A 283 18.86 -1.85 26.92
N THR A 284 18.50 -1.12 27.97
CA THR A 284 17.46 -1.54 28.92
C THR A 284 16.08 -1.69 28.25
N TYR A 285 15.69 -0.70 27.44
CA TYR A 285 14.44 -0.70 26.67
C TYR A 285 14.37 -1.89 25.72
N LEU A 286 15.39 -2.09 24.88
CA LEU A 286 15.43 -3.18 23.92
C LEU A 286 15.51 -4.55 24.58
N ALA A 287 16.24 -4.70 25.69
CA ALA A 287 16.32 -5.96 26.43
C ALA A 287 14.94 -6.37 26.99
N TYR A 288 14.15 -5.40 27.48
CA TYR A 288 12.80 -5.67 27.96
C TYR A 288 11.91 -6.22 26.83
N TYR A 289 11.83 -5.54 25.69
CA TYR A 289 10.99 -5.97 24.57
C TYR A 289 11.45 -7.29 23.97
N ARG A 290 12.77 -7.51 23.83
CA ARG A 290 13.33 -8.77 23.35
C ARG A 290 12.95 -9.94 24.27
N ARG A 291 12.99 -9.73 25.57
CA ARG A 291 12.55 -10.75 26.54
C ARG A 291 11.06 -11.05 26.43
N ALA A 292 10.24 -10.02 26.25
CA ALA A 292 8.80 -10.16 26.07
C ALA A 292 8.47 -10.92 24.76
N VAL A 293 9.16 -10.59 23.66
CA VAL A 293 9.02 -11.33 22.38
C VAL A 293 9.39 -12.80 22.53
N ALA A 294 10.48 -13.12 23.23
CA ALA A 294 10.91 -14.49 23.44
C ALA A 294 10.04 -15.26 24.46
N GLY A 295 9.34 -14.53 25.34
CA GLY A 295 8.63 -15.11 26.49
C GLY A 295 7.18 -15.54 26.23
N GLY A 296 6.57 -15.12 25.13
CA GLY A 296 5.16 -15.46 24.89
C GLY A 296 4.56 -14.87 23.61
N PRO A 297 3.29 -15.17 23.36
CA PRO A 297 2.59 -14.66 22.19
C PRO A 297 2.31 -13.15 22.29
N ILE A 298 2.51 -12.46 21.19
CA ILE A 298 2.30 -11.02 21.05
C ILE A 298 0.96 -10.75 20.40
N ALA A 299 0.24 -9.75 20.89
CA ALA A 299 -1.01 -9.31 20.32
C ALA A 299 -0.75 -8.34 19.15
N THR A 300 -1.02 -8.76 17.93
CA THR A 300 -1.04 -7.89 16.75
C THR A 300 -2.47 -7.48 16.43
N ARG A 301 -2.67 -6.21 16.10
CA ARG A 301 -3.96 -5.66 15.69
C ARG A 301 -3.85 -5.14 14.27
N GLN A 302 -4.84 -5.47 13.46
CA GLN A 302 -4.92 -5.01 12.09
C GLN A 302 -6.37 -4.72 11.74
N ALA A 303 -6.60 -3.61 11.04
CA ALA A 303 -7.85 -3.36 10.37
C ALA A 303 -7.58 -2.90 8.94
N VAL A 304 -8.38 -3.42 8.01
CA VAL A 304 -8.31 -3.09 6.59
C VAL A 304 -9.72 -2.92 6.04
N ALA A 305 -9.90 -2.01 5.10
CA ALA A 305 -11.15 -1.79 4.40
C ALA A 305 -11.00 -2.09 2.91
N TYR A 306 -12.02 -2.73 2.35
CA TYR A 306 -12.25 -2.80 0.91
C TYR A 306 -13.48 -1.96 0.62
N LEU A 307 -13.38 -1.02 -0.30
CA LEU A 307 -14.52 -0.22 -0.76
C LEU A 307 -14.64 -0.37 -2.26
N TRP A 308 -15.87 -0.52 -2.74
CA TRP A 308 -16.19 -0.52 -4.17
C TRP A 308 -17.54 0.14 -4.40
N GLY A 309 -17.73 0.65 -5.60
CA GLY A 309 -18.94 1.33 -5.99
C GLY A 309 -18.90 1.76 -7.45
N SER A 310 -19.95 2.43 -7.89
CA SER A 310 -20.06 2.92 -9.27
C SER A 310 -20.47 4.39 -9.30
N VAL A 311 -20.28 5.01 -10.47
CA VAL A 311 -20.85 6.31 -10.78
C VAL A 311 -22.15 6.09 -11.55
N GLY A 312 -23.12 7.01 -11.43
CA GLY A 312 -24.37 6.95 -12.19
C GLY A 312 -24.14 6.95 -13.70
N GLU A 313 -25.12 6.43 -14.45
CA GLU A 313 -25.16 6.46 -15.92
C GLU A 313 -25.24 7.89 -16.48
#